data_4b59789dfebd3a680f29f070f8da0156
#
_entry.id   4b59789dfebd3a680f29f070f8da0156
#
_cell.length_a   1.000
_cell.length_b   1.000
_cell.length_c   1.000
_cell.angle_alpha   90.00
_cell.angle_beta   90.00
_cell.angle_gamma   90.00
#
_symmetry.space_group_name_H-M   'P 1'
#
loop_
_entity.id
_entity.type
_entity.pdbx_description
1 polymer ?
#
loop_
_entity_poly.entity_id
_entity_poly.type
_entity_poly.pdbx_seq_one_letter_code
_entity_poly.pdbx_strand_id
1 'polypeptide(L)'
;PETRISDKLPLQLGNPELDKEERLRDLLVNTGLTEIVSYRWTTPERENRRLPKDSPQDDKPHLRIANPLAYEKGFLRHSVLASVLDTAERNARVRDRLALFEIGPQFFGSENPDGLPEELHRLAIVLSGPRSLPGWQPADAAAMDFFDLKGILTTLLDGLRLPEVRFDPGEHPSFHPGKCAKMTSGGKQIGVFGELHPLVRGQYDWPV
;
A
#
# COMPACT_ATOMS: atom_id res chain seq x y z
N PRO A 1 -16.83 -43.12 18.53
CA PRO A 1 -17.57 -43.16 17.27
C PRO A 1 -17.51 -41.77 16.64
N GLU A 2 -16.99 -41.71 15.41
CA GLU A 2 -16.96 -40.47 14.63
C GLU A 2 -18.39 -40.15 14.20
N THR A 3 -18.90 -39.01 14.63
CA THR A 3 -20.21 -38.52 14.20
C THR A 3 -20.04 -37.90 12.81
N ARG A 4 -20.54 -38.52 11.78
CA ARG A 4 -20.57 -37.94 10.43
C ARG A 4 -21.52 -36.75 10.40
N ILE A 5 -21.08 -35.62 9.87
CA ILE A 5 -21.95 -34.48 9.57
C ILE A 5 -22.95 -34.94 8.51
N SER A 6 -24.24 -34.98 8.84
CA SER A 6 -25.31 -35.44 7.96
C SER A 6 -25.95 -34.30 7.15
N ASP A 7 -25.54 -33.06 7.38
CA ASP A 7 -26.08 -31.90 6.71
C ASP A 7 -25.48 -31.71 5.29
N LYS A 8 -26.33 -31.21 4.37
CA LYS A 8 -25.88 -30.80 3.06
C LYS A 8 -24.97 -29.59 3.23
N LEU A 9 -23.78 -29.66 2.64
CA LEU A 9 -22.92 -28.49 2.56
C LEU A 9 -23.70 -27.31 1.91
N PRO A 10 -23.66 -26.11 2.51
CA PRO A 10 -24.26 -24.94 1.89
C PRO A 10 -23.66 -24.71 0.51
N LEU A 11 -24.45 -24.19 -0.42
CA LEU A 11 -23.96 -23.76 -1.72
C LEU A 11 -22.83 -22.77 -1.51
N GLN A 12 -21.66 -23.10 -2.05
CA GLN A 12 -20.52 -22.18 -2.04
C GLN A 12 -20.80 -21.06 -3.06
N LEU A 13 -21.20 -19.90 -2.55
CA LEU A 13 -21.35 -18.70 -3.37
C LEU A 13 -19.96 -18.16 -3.67
N GLY A 14 -19.69 -17.83 -4.94
CA GLY A 14 -18.45 -17.15 -5.32
C GLY A 14 -18.33 -15.81 -4.57
N ASN A 15 -17.09 -15.37 -4.36
CA ASN A 15 -16.80 -14.05 -3.78
C ASN A 15 -16.11 -13.18 -4.85
N PRO A 16 -16.88 -12.39 -5.63
CA PRO A 16 -16.31 -11.59 -6.72
C PRO A 16 -15.30 -10.52 -6.26
N GLU A 17 -15.36 -10.08 -5.01
CA GLU A 17 -14.40 -9.13 -4.45
C GLU A 17 -13.06 -9.83 -4.20
N LEU A 18 -13.09 -11.01 -3.60
CA LEU A 18 -11.89 -11.82 -3.40
C LEU A 18 -11.26 -12.21 -4.74
N ASP A 19 -12.05 -12.63 -5.72
CA ASP A 19 -11.56 -12.99 -7.05
C ASP A 19 -10.86 -11.81 -7.76
N LYS A 20 -11.37 -10.59 -7.57
CA LYS A 20 -10.74 -9.37 -8.09
C LYS A 20 -9.44 -9.06 -7.36
N GLU A 21 -9.40 -9.23 -6.04
CA GLU A 21 -8.22 -9.00 -5.23
C GLU A 21 -7.11 -10.01 -5.58
N GLU A 22 -7.44 -11.30 -5.76
CA GLU A 22 -6.51 -12.31 -6.24
C GLU A 22 -5.94 -11.96 -7.63
N ARG A 23 -6.80 -11.56 -8.55
CA ARG A 23 -6.35 -11.10 -9.87
C ARG A 23 -5.42 -9.88 -9.78
N LEU A 24 -5.69 -8.96 -8.86
CA LEU A 24 -4.84 -7.81 -8.61
C LEU A 24 -3.44 -8.25 -8.13
N ARG A 25 -3.38 -9.20 -7.19
CA ARG A 25 -2.11 -9.81 -6.72
C ARG A 25 -1.32 -10.44 -7.85
N ASP A 26 -1.98 -11.28 -8.66
CA ASP A 26 -1.32 -11.97 -9.77
C ASP A 26 -0.71 -10.96 -10.76
N LEU A 27 -1.43 -9.90 -11.11
CA LEU A 27 -0.92 -8.85 -11.99
C LEU A 27 0.30 -8.14 -11.39
N LEU A 28 0.28 -7.80 -10.10
CA LEU A 28 1.40 -7.15 -9.42
C LEU A 28 2.62 -8.06 -9.32
N VAL A 29 2.43 -9.32 -8.95
CA VAL A 29 3.52 -10.32 -8.90
C VAL A 29 4.13 -10.51 -10.28
N ASN A 30 3.33 -10.58 -11.33
CA ASN A 30 3.81 -10.70 -12.71
C ASN A 30 4.63 -9.48 -13.19
N THR A 31 4.49 -8.31 -12.56
CA THR A 31 5.35 -7.15 -12.81
C THR A 31 6.63 -7.16 -11.97
N GLY A 32 6.88 -8.22 -11.21
CA GLY A 32 8.09 -8.39 -10.40
C GLY A 32 8.05 -7.76 -9.01
N LEU A 33 6.86 -7.47 -8.49
CA LEU A 33 6.70 -7.02 -7.12
C LEU A 33 6.54 -8.21 -6.16
N THR A 34 6.94 -8.00 -4.92
CA THR A 34 6.77 -8.95 -3.81
C THR A 34 5.66 -8.46 -2.89
N GLU A 35 4.68 -9.30 -2.64
CA GLU A 35 3.64 -9.01 -1.64
C GLU A 35 4.22 -9.06 -0.23
N ILE A 36 3.81 -8.09 0.57
CA ILE A 36 4.06 -8.09 2.01
C ILE A 36 2.72 -8.02 2.75
N VAL A 37 2.72 -8.58 3.95
CA VAL A 37 1.59 -8.48 4.87
C VAL A 37 2.11 -7.86 6.17
N SER A 38 1.69 -6.64 6.45
CA SER A 38 2.06 -5.93 7.67
C SER A 38 0.96 -6.01 8.72
N TYR A 39 1.31 -5.63 9.95
CA TYR A 39 0.33 -5.53 11.01
C TYR A 39 -0.65 -4.39 10.76
N ARG A 40 -1.91 -4.59 11.11
CA ARG A 40 -2.98 -3.58 11.00
C ARG A 40 -2.96 -2.57 12.14
N TRP A 41 -2.15 -2.80 13.16
CA TRP A 41 -1.99 -1.90 14.30
C TRP A 41 -0.77 -1.01 14.14
N THR A 42 -0.87 0.18 14.73
CA THR A 42 0.14 1.22 14.65
C THR A 42 0.05 2.17 15.85
N THR A 43 0.83 3.25 15.83
CA THR A 43 0.58 4.44 16.64
C THR A 43 0.44 5.66 15.72
N PRO A 44 -0.28 6.71 16.13
CA PRO A 44 -0.42 7.93 15.33
C PRO A 44 0.93 8.54 14.94
N GLU A 45 1.89 8.56 15.86
CA GLU A 45 3.24 9.10 15.62
C GLU A 45 3.99 8.32 14.54
N ARG A 46 3.89 7.00 14.60
CA ARG A 46 4.53 6.12 13.62
C ARG A 46 3.91 6.28 12.23
N GLU A 47 2.59 6.37 12.18
CA GLU A 47 1.87 6.52 10.92
C GLU A 47 2.11 7.89 10.28
N ASN A 48 2.25 8.93 11.09
CA ASN A 48 2.50 10.29 10.63
C ASN A 48 3.91 10.48 10.03
N ARG A 49 4.84 9.54 10.20
CA ARG A 49 6.14 9.55 9.50
C ARG A 49 6.00 9.59 7.97
N ARG A 50 4.87 9.15 7.42
CA ARG A 50 4.55 9.27 5.99
C ARG A 50 4.26 10.70 5.51
N LEU A 51 4.18 11.66 6.43
CA LEU A 51 3.89 13.07 6.15
C LEU A 51 5.10 13.93 6.53
N PRO A 52 5.36 15.05 5.83
CA PRO A 52 6.33 16.05 6.29
C PRO A 52 5.94 16.56 7.69
N LYS A 53 6.93 16.79 8.54
CA LYS A 53 6.68 17.27 9.92
C LYS A 53 5.93 18.60 9.98
N ASP A 54 6.14 19.44 8.96
CA ASP A 54 5.54 20.77 8.87
C ASP A 54 4.19 20.77 8.13
N SER A 55 3.71 19.60 7.67
CA SER A 55 2.41 19.49 7.04
C SER A 55 1.31 19.16 8.06
N PRO A 56 0.04 19.46 7.74
CA PRO A 56 -1.08 18.98 8.56
C PRO A 56 -0.98 17.46 8.75
N GLN A 57 -1.00 17.04 10.00
CA GLN A 57 -1.01 15.64 10.36
C GLN A 57 -2.40 15.04 10.09
N ASP A 58 -2.50 13.72 10.11
CA ASP A 58 -3.80 13.06 10.06
C ASP A 58 -4.53 13.36 11.38
N ASP A 59 -5.56 14.20 11.31
CA ASP A 59 -6.34 14.67 12.46
C ASP A 59 -7.55 13.78 12.75
N LYS A 60 -7.82 12.79 11.88
CA LYS A 60 -8.88 11.82 12.13
C LYS A 60 -8.54 10.96 13.34
N PRO A 61 -9.50 10.72 14.24
CA PRO A 61 -9.25 9.90 15.42
C PRO A 61 -9.01 8.45 15.01
N HIS A 62 -7.84 7.92 15.43
CA HIS A 62 -7.53 6.51 15.25
C HIS A 62 -8.40 5.63 16.14
N LEU A 63 -8.86 4.51 15.61
CA LEU A 63 -9.56 3.50 16.38
C LEU A 63 -8.62 2.85 17.38
N ARG A 64 -8.95 2.97 18.65
CA ARG A 64 -8.17 2.39 19.74
C ARG A 64 -8.58 0.95 20.00
N ILE A 65 -7.60 0.07 20.16
CA ILE A 65 -7.80 -1.30 20.59
C ILE A 65 -8.04 -1.30 22.10
N ALA A 66 -9.13 -1.98 22.55
CA ALA A 66 -9.54 -1.96 23.95
C ALA A 66 -8.49 -2.58 24.90
N ASN A 67 -7.81 -3.65 24.47
CA ASN A 67 -6.82 -4.39 25.24
C ASN A 67 -5.55 -4.67 24.42
N PRO A 68 -4.75 -3.61 24.09
CA PRO A 68 -3.56 -3.79 23.29
C PRO A 68 -2.49 -4.59 24.06
N LEU A 69 -1.76 -5.45 23.31
CA LEU A 69 -0.65 -6.23 23.88
C LEU A 69 0.57 -5.37 24.24
N ALA A 70 0.72 -4.22 23.59
CA ALA A 70 1.79 -3.25 23.79
C ALA A 70 1.32 -1.88 23.29
N TYR A 71 1.99 -0.81 23.71
CA TYR A 71 1.64 0.56 23.30
C TYR A 71 1.67 0.71 21.76
N GLU A 72 2.69 0.17 21.13
CA GLU A 72 2.89 0.24 19.66
C GLU A 72 1.81 -0.51 18.87
N LYS A 73 0.94 -1.25 19.55
CA LYS A 73 -0.18 -2.02 18.99
C LYS A 73 -1.53 -1.47 19.43
N GLY A 74 -1.57 -0.20 19.83
CA GLY A 74 -2.74 0.41 20.48
C GLY A 74 -3.82 0.90 19.53
N PHE A 75 -3.52 1.10 18.25
CA PHE A 75 -4.41 1.74 17.31
C PHE A 75 -4.45 1.00 15.97
N LEU A 76 -5.59 1.09 15.26
CA LEU A 76 -5.73 0.59 13.89
C LEU A 76 -5.25 1.65 12.89
N ARG A 77 -4.61 1.20 11.81
CA ARG A 77 -3.99 2.06 10.80
C ARG A 77 -5.00 2.78 9.92
N HIS A 78 -4.70 4.03 9.57
CA HIS A 78 -5.37 4.81 8.53
C HIS A 78 -4.66 4.71 7.17
N SER A 79 -3.42 4.21 7.11
CA SER A 79 -2.62 4.19 5.89
C SER A 79 -1.86 2.89 5.71
N VAL A 80 -2.12 2.21 4.59
CA VAL A 80 -1.31 1.06 4.16
C VAL A 80 0.09 1.55 3.73
N LEU A 81 0.19 2.75 3.13
CA LEU A 81 1.48 3.32 2.72
C LEU A 81 2.45 3.44 3.91
N ALA A 82 1.99 3.91 5.08
CA ALA A 82 2.82 3.99 6.28
C ALA A 82 3.43 2.63 6.66
N SER A 83 2.63 1.58 6.64
CA SER A 83 3.06 0.21 6.96
C SER A 83 4.07 -0.33 5.94
N VAL A 84 3.85 -0.05 4.64
CA VAL A 84 4.78 -0.47 3.57
C VAL A 84 6.10 0.29 3.67
N LEU A 85 6.09 1.60 3.97
CA LEU A 85 7.30 2.40 4.19
C LEU A 85 8.11 1.88 5.39
N ASP A 86 7.46 1.57 6.51
CA ASP A 86 8.12 0.98 7.68
C ASP A 86 8.73 -0.40 7.37
N THR A 87 8.07 -1.18 6.52
CA THR A 87 8.59 -2.48 6.10
C THR A 87 9.76 -2.31 5.14
N ALA A 88 9.66 -1.35 4.22
CA ALA A 88 10.75 -1.02 3.30
C ALA A 88 12.00 -0.54 4.06
N GLU A 89 11.85 0.34 5.06
CA GLU A 89 12.95 0.79 5.93
C GLU A 89 13.72 -0.37 6.57
N ARG A 90 13.00 -1.36 7.12
CA ARG A 90 13.63 -2.55 7.74
C ARG A 90 14.36 -3.42 6.72
N ASN A 91 13.79 -3.57 5.53
CA ASN A 91 14.35 -4.41 4.47
C ASN A 91 15.49 -3.73 3.71
N ALA A 92 15.52 -2.40 3.62
CA ALA A 92 16.58 -1.63 2.96
C ALA A 92 17.96 -1.82 3.59
N ARG A 93 18.03 -2.30 4.83
CA ARG A 93 19.30 -2.63 5.53
C ARG A 93 19.93 -3.92 5.03
N VAL A 94 19.17 -4.79 4.36
CA VAL A 94 19.61 -6.14 3.93
C VAL A 94 19.32 -6.43 2.46
N ARG A 95 18.68 -5.52 1.76
CA ARG A 95 18.30 -5.64 0.35
C ARG A 95 18.57 -4.34 -0.40
N ASP A 96 19.37 -4.42 -1.44
CA ASP A 96 19.69 -3.26 -2.29
C ASP A 96 18.50 -2.86 -3.18
N ARG A 97 17.63 -3.80 -3.51
CA ARG A 97 16.45 -3.59 -4.35
C ARG A 97 15.20 -4.01 -3.62
N LEU A 98 14.24 -3.10 -3.56
CA LEU A 98 12.91 -3.33 -3.01
C LEU A 98 11.86 -3.00 -4.07
N ALA A 99 10.97 -3.94 -4.32
CA ALA A 99 9.78 -3.78 -5.14
C ALA A 99 8.64 -4.48 -4.40
N LEU A 100 8.00 -3.74 -3.50
CA LEU A 100 7.06 -4.27 -2.51
C LEU A 100 5.66 -3.74 -2.76
N PHE A 101 4.65 -4.55 -2.48
CA PHE A 101 3.27 -4.08 -2.40
C PHE A 101 2.52 -4.74 -1.25
N GLU A 102 1.47 -4.05 -0.79
CA GLU A 102 0.50 -4.59 0.16
C GLU A 102 -0.90 -4.19 -0.27
N ILE A 103 -1.82 -5.16 -0.25
CA ILE A 103 -3.26 -4.95 -0.35
C ILE A 103 -3.83 -5.19 1.05
N GLY A 104 -4.47 -4.19 1.63
CA GLY A 104 -4.99 -4.36 2.97
C GLY A 104 -5.93 -3.24 3.41
N PRO A 105 -6.65 -3.46 4.52
CA PRO A 105 -7.61 -2.50 5.01
C PRO A 105 -6.97 -1.31 5.71
N GLN A 106 -7.60 -0.16 5.55
CA GLN A 106 -7.52 1.03 6.39
C GLN A 106 -8.79 1.07 7.24
N PHE A 107 -8.70 1.64 8.43
CA PHE A 107 -9.79 1.64 9.40
C PHE A 107 -10.13 3.05 9.82
N PHE A 108 -11.39 3.43 9.68
CA PHE A 108 -11.88 4.74 10.11
C PHE A 108 -13.07 4.57 11.05
N GLY A 109 -13.24 5.52 11.99
CA GLY A 109 -14.39 5.53 12.87
C GLY A 109 -15.69 5.66 12.08
N SER A 110 -16.75 5.01 12.55
CA SER A 110 -18.08 5.20 12.00
C SER A 110 -18.63 6.56 12.40
N GLU A 111 -19.37 7.22 11.51
CA GLU A 111 -20.17 8.42 11.85
C GLU A 111 -21.33 8.08 12.81
N ASN A 112 -21.79 6.84 12.78
CA ASN A 112 -22.78 6.32 13.71
C ASN A 112 -22.06 5.78 14.97
N PRO A 113 -22.34 6.28 16.19
CA PRO A 113 -21.70 5.82 17.42
C PRO A 113 -21.80 4.31 17.69
N ASP A 114 -22.88 3.69 17.25
CA ASP A 114 -23.14 2.25 17.38
C ASP A 114 -22.73 1.45 16.11
N GLY A 115 -22.17 2.14 15.12
CA GLY A 115 -21.78 1.54 13.85
C GLY A 115 -20.43 0.83 13.92
N LEU A 116 -20.27 -0.20 13.09
CA LEU A 116 -18.97 -0.81 12.87
C LEU A 116 -18.02 0.17 12.17
N PRO A 117 -16.70 0.10 12.43
CA PRO A 117 -15.71 0.87 11.70
C PRO A 117 -15.80 0.67 10.18
N GLU A 118 -15.49 1.72 9.44
CA GLU A 118 -15.34 1.62 8.00
C GLU A 118 -13.99 0.95 7.68
N GLU A 119 -14.04 -0.12 6.90
CA GLU A 119 -12.86 -0.85 6.42
C GLU A 119 -12.71 -0.63 4.92
N LEU A 120 -11.65 0.09 4.52
CA LEU A 120 -11.37 0.39 3.11
C LEU A 120 -10.12 -0.34 2.65
N HIS A 121 -10.28 -1.33 1.77
CA HIS A 121 -9.12 -2.00 1.15
C HIS A 121 -8.37 -1.03 0.23
N ARG A 122 -7.05 -0.99 0.36
CA ARG A 122 -6.15 -0.13 -0.42
C ARG A 122 -4.90 -0.90 -0.83
N LEU A 123 -4.37 -0.50 -1.98
CA LEU A 123 -3.07 -0.93 -2.47
C LEU A 123 -2.03 0.14 -2.18
N ALA A 124 -0.89 -0.25 -1.65
CA ALA A 124 0.32 0.56 -1.61
C ALA A 124 1.49 -0.18 -2.26
N ILE A 125 2.31 0.55 -3.03
CA ILE A 125 3.50 0.04 -3.71
C ILE A 125 4.69 0.91 -3.33
N VAL A 126 5.84 0.29 -3.08
CA VAL A 126 7.12 0.97 -2.87
C VAL A 126 8.19 0.34 -3.74
N LEU A 127 8.89 1.19 -4.48
CA LEU A 127 10.08 0.83 -5.26
C LEU A 127 11.30 1.57 -4.67
N SER A 128 12.42 0.86 -4.54
CA SER A 128 13.70 1.44 -4.12
C SER A 128 14.86 0.61 -4.63
N GLY A 129 15.98 1.27 -4.95
CA GLY A 129 17.19 0.61 -5.43
C GLY A 129 17.26 0.48 -6.96
N PRO A 130 18.19 -0.32 -7.50
CA PRO A 130 18.43 -0.43 -8.94
C PRO A 130 17.31 -1.15 -9.68
N ARG A 131 17.13 -0.81 -10.97
CA ARG A 131 16.20 -1.52 -11.86
C ARG A 131 16.52 -3.00 -11.94
N SER A 132 17.81 -3.34 -12.03
CA SER A 132 18.27 -4.72 -12.08
C SER A 132 19.35 -4.95 -11.04
N LEU A 133 19.30 -6.10 -10.40
CA LEU A 133 20.40 -6.54 -9.54
C LEU A 133 21.62 -6.98 -10.37
N PRO A 134 22.84 -6.82 -9.86
CA PRO A 134 24.03 -7.37 -10.50
C PRO A 134 23.89 -8.87 -10.79
N GLY A 135 24.27 -9.29 -11.98
CA GLY A 135 24.18 -10.67 -12.46
C GLY A 135 25.26 -10.97 -13.48
N TRP A 136 25.19 -12.15 -14.10
CA TRP A 136 26.15 -12.56 -15.15
C TRP A 136 25.87 -11.85 -16.49
N GLN A 137 24.70 -11.28 -16.67
CA GLN A 137 24.39 -10.44 -17.84
C GLN A 137 24.52 -8.96 -17.49
N PRO A 138 24.83 -8.09 -18.49
CA PRO A 138 24.78 -6.66 -18.29
C PRO A 138 23.40 -6.25 -17.75
N ALA A 139 23.38 -5.52 -16.65
CA ALA A 139 22.17 -5.10 -15.96
C ALA A 139 22.08 -3.57 -15.93
N ASP A 140 20.86 -3.04 -16.03
CA ASP A 140 20.60 -1.63 -15.80
C ASP A 140 20.65 -1.34 -14.28
N ALA A 141 21.77 -0.79 -13.84
CA ALA A 141 21.97 -0.42 -12.44
C ALA A 141 21.40 0.96 -12.07
N ALA A 142 20.75 1.66 -13.01
CA ALA A 142 20.08 2.92 -12.71
C ALA A 142 19.00 2.70 -11.64
N ALA A 143 18.85 3.67 -10.75
CA ALA A 143 17.81 3.61 -9.73
C ALA A 143 16.42 3.62 -10.36
N MET A 144 15.50 2.87 -9.78
CA MET A 144 14.08 2.94 -10.13
C MET A 144 13.55 4.34 -9.82
N ASP A 145 12.72 4.86 -10.70
CA ASP A 145 12.18 6.20 -10.62
C ASP A 145 10.64 6.26 -10.77
N PHE A 146 10.13 7.47 -10.90
CA PHE A 146 8.71 7.74 -11.14
C PHE A 146 8.14 6.97 -12.35
N PHE A 147 8.94 6.83 -13.43
CA PHE A 147 8.47 6.19 -14.65
C PHE A 147 8.44 4.66 -14.54
N ASP A 148 9.29 4.07 -13.73
CA ASP A 148 9.24 2.63 -13.41
C ASP A 148 7.92 2.30 -12.71
N LEU A 149 7.56 3.09 -11.68
CA LEU A 149 6.28 2.92 -11.00
C LEU A 149 5.08 3.18 -11.92
N LYS A 150 5.16 4.22 -12.77
CA LYS A 150 4.12 4.50 -13.76
C LYS A 150 3.94 3.34 -14.73
N GLY A 151 5.03 2.71 -15.19
CA GLY A 151 4.99 1.53 -16.06
C GLY A 151 4.26 0.35 -15.42
N ILE A 152 4.59 0.04 -14.16
CA ILE A 152 3.91 -1.00 -13.38
C ILE A 152 2.41 -0.69 -13.24
N LEU A 153 2.07 0.55 -12.87
CA LEU A 153 0.68 0.97 -12.73
C LEU A 153 -0.09 0.91 -14.05
N THR A 154 0.53 1.30 -15.16
CA THR A 154 -0.08 1.19 -16.49
C THR A 154 -0.39 -0.27 -16.81
N THR A 155 0.59 -1.17 -16.65
CA THR A 155 0.39 -2.61 -16.88
C THR A 155 -0.72 -3.19 -16.00
N LEU A 156 -0.77 -2.77 -14.74
CA LEU A 156 -1.82 -3.18 -13.79
C LEU A 156 -3.21 -2.73 -14.26
N LEU A 157 -3.36 -1.45 -14.58
CA LEU A 157 -4.65 -0.85 -14.94
C LEU A 157 -5.18 -1.41 -16.28
N ASP A 158 -4.27 -1.68 -17.24
CA ASP A 158 -4.58 -2.37 -18.49
C ASP A 158 -5.02 -3.82 -18.24
N GLY A 159 -4.29 -4.54 -17.38
CA GLY A 159 -4.63 -5.91 -16.98
C GLY A 159 -5.98 -6.02 -16.27
N LEU A 160 -6.37 -4.99 -15.51
CA LEU A 160 -7.68 -4.86 -14.88
C LEU A 160 -8.77 -4.40 -15.87
N ARG A 161 -8.39 -3.96 -17.07
CA ARG A 161 -9.29 -3.44 -18.11
C ARG A 161 -10.14 -2.27 -17.61
N LEU A 162 -9.53 -1.36 -16.84
CA LEU A 162 -10.23 -0.18 -16.38
C LEU A 162 -10.49 0.79 -17.53
N PRO A 163 -11.72 1.37 -17.62
CA PRO A 163 -12.04 2.30 -18.71
C PRO A 163 -11.40 3.67 -18.47
N GLU A 164 -11.05 4.37 -19.56
CA GLU A 164 -10.66 5.79 -19.56
C GLU A 164 -9.63 6.16 -18.49
N VAL A 165 -8.56 5.38 -18.40
CA VAL A 165 -7.47 5.66 -17.46
C VAL A 165 -6.70 6.91 -17.92
N ARG A 166 -6.47 7.84 -16.98
CA ARG A 166 -5.64 9.03 -17.19
C ARG A 166 -4.68 9.24 -16.02
N PHE A 167 -3.54 9.82 -16.35
CA PHE A 167 -2.53 10.25 -15.40
C PHE A 167 -2.35 11.76 -15.55
N ASP A 168 -2.70 12.51 -14.53
CA ASP A 168 -2.60 13.96 -14.50
C ASP A 168 -1.66 14.40 -13.37
N PRO A 169 -1.04 15.60 -13.45
CA PRO A 169 -0.34 16.14 -12.30
C PRO A 169 -1.22 16.10 -11.05
N GLY A 170 -0.64 15.70 -9.93
CA GLY A 170 -1.34 15.53 -8.66
C GLY A 170 -0.54 16.08 -7.50
N GLU A 171 -1.19 16.22 -6.36
CA GLU A 171 -0.57 16.64 -5.11
C GLU A 171 -0.92 15.64 -4.01
N HIS A 172 0.07 15.31 -3.20
CA HIS A 172 -0.11 14.50 -2.00
C HIS A 172 1.04 14.81 -1.02
N PRO A 173 0.77 15.01 0.26
CA PRO A 173 1.80 15.45 1.22
C PRO A 173 2.96 14.47 1.37
N SER A 174 2.74 13.18 1.13
CA SER A 174 3.81 12.17 1.17
C SER A 174 4.75 12.22 -0.04
N PHE A 175 4.38 12.91 -1.13
CA PHE A 175 5.11 12.87 -2.40
C PHE A 175 5.71 14.23 -2.77
N HIS A 176 6.77 14.17 -3.56
CA HIS A 176 7.45 15.36 -4.06
C HIS A 176 6.48 16.17 -4.96
N PRO A 177 6.31 17.49 -4.73
CA PRO A 177 5.30 18.30 -5.42
C PRO A 177 5.49 18.37 -6.95
N GLY A 178 6.73 18.23 -7.42
CA GLY A 178 7.05 18.21 -8.87
C GLY A 178 7.06 16.82 -9.50
N LYS A 179 6.84 15.74 -8.71
CA LYS A 179 6.94 14.35 -9.16
C LYS A 179 5.82 13.51 -8.54
N CYS A 180 4.60 14.02 -8.66
CA CYS A 180 3.38 13.39 -8.15
C CYS A 180 2.31 13.41 -9.24
N ALA A 181 1.61 12.30 -9.40
CA ALA A 181 0.49 12.18 -10.34
C ALA A 181 -0.72 11.53 -9.66
N LYS A 182 -1.89 11.97 -10.04
CA LYS A 182 -3.17 11.31 -9.76
C LYS A 182 -3.56 10.41 -10.91
N MET A 183 -4.18 9.29 -10.56
CA MET A 183 -4.77 8.35 -11.52
C MET A 183 -6.29 8.47 -11.46
N THR A 184 -6.91 8.53 -12.63
CA THR A 184 -8.36 8.54 -12.75
C THR A 184 -8.83 7.45 -13.71
N SER A 185 -10.03 6.91 -13.48
CA SER A 185 -10.72 5.99 -14.39
C SER A 185 -12.20 6.35 -14.41
N GLY A 186 -12.77 6.52 -15.61
CA GLY A 186 -14.16 6.97 -15.75
C GLY A 186 -14.47 8.28 -15.02
N GLY A 187 -13.50 9.20 -14.97
CA GLY A 187 -13.62 10.50 -14.29
C GLY A 187 -13.49 10.46 -12.76
N LYS A 188 -13.33 9.29 -12.14
CA LYS A 188 -13.13 9.15 -10.69
C LYS A 188 -11.64 8.95 -10.37
N GLN A 189 -11.15 9.62 -9.34
CA GLN A 189 -9.78 9.37 -8.85
C GLN A 189 -9.70 7.99 -8.18
N ILE A 190 -8.78 7.16 -8.68
CA ILE A 190 -8.54 5.80 -8.19
C ILE A 190 -7.25 5.67 -7.39
N GLY A 191 -6.36 6.64 -7.48
CA GLY A 191 -5.10 6.62 -6.74
C GLY A 191 -4.23 7.85 -7.00
N VAL A 192 -3.11 7.87 -6.30
CA VAL A 192 -2.04 8.86 -6.42
C VAL A 192 -0.71 8.16 -6.26
N PHE A 193 0.31 8.58 -6.97
CA PHE A 193 1.66 8.05 -6.86
C PHE A 193 2.71 9.13 -7.16
N GLY A 194 3.92 8.89 -6.71
CA GLY A 194 5.01 9.85 -6.91
C GLY A 194 6.30 9.41 -6.23
N GLU A 195 7.35 10.20 -6.39
CA GLU A 195 8.55 10.06 -5.57
C GLU A 195 8.25 10.56 -4.15
N LEU A 196 8.85 9.92 -3.14
CA LEU A 196 8.68 10.37 -1.76
C LEU A 196 9.18 11.80 -1.59
N HIS A 197 8.44 12.58 -0.82
CA HIS A 197 8.86 13.91 -0.43
C HIS A 197 10.20 13.85 0.33
N PRO A 198 11.19 14.71 0.05
CA PRO A 198 12.49 14.67 0.73
C PRO A 198 12.39 14.71 2.26
N LEU A 199 11.47 15.52 2.81
CA LEU A 199 11.22 15.59 4.25
C LEU A 199 10.59 14.29 4.81
N VAL A 200 9.83 13.56 4.01
CA VAL A 200 9.31 12.24 4.39
C VAL A 200 10.44 11.22 4.35
N ARG A 201 11.20 11.18 3.26
CA ARG A 201 12.36 10.28 3.13
C ARG A 201 13.33 10.44 4.30
N GLY A 202 13.62 11.67 4.73
CA GLY A 202 14.49 11.97 5.88
C GLY A 202 13.98 11.48 7.24
N GLN A 203 12.75 10.98 7.33
CA GLN A 203 12.20 10.39 8.54
C GLN A 203 12.43 8.88 8.64
N TYR A 204 12.93 8.26 7.56
CA TYR A 204 13.23 6.83 7.48
C TYR A 204 14.73 6.63 7.32
N ASP A 205 15.25 5.60 7.98
CA ASP A 205 16.67 5.20 7.90
C ASP A 205 16.86 4.32 6.65
N TRP A 206 16.83 4.96 5.48
CA TRP A 206 17.11 4.29 4.22
C TRP A 206 18.53 4.59 3.78
N PRO A 207 19.31 3.58 3.37
CA PRO A 207 20.61 3.81 2.77
C PRO A 207 20.46 4.69 1.51
N VAL A 208 21.42 5.60 1.33
CA VAL A 208 21.46 6.56 0.23
C VAL A 208 21.98 5.86 -1.03
#